data_e294ab11da2b9e9299629d05b00a8b7c
#
_entry.id   e294ab11da2b9e9299629d05b00a8b7c
#
_cell.length_a   1.000
_cell.length_b   1.000
_cell.length_c   1.000
_cell.angle_alpha   90.00
_cell.angle_beta   90.00
_cell.angle_gamma   90.00
#
_symmetry.space_group_name_H-M   'P 1'
#
loop_
_entity.id
_entity.type
_entity.pdbx_description
1 polymer ?
#
loop_
_entity_poly.entity_id
_entity_poly.type
_entity_poly.pdbx_seq_one_letter_code
_entity_poly.pdbx_strand_id
1 'polypeptide(L)'
;MLRLLLSIEIRIFVFNQNEKTMIETLNYEEVPFHFTHCIQADCPKASSCLRYQATRFLPTHKRDIKVLNPAFVGNPEECKEYISDEPVLYAFGISKLYDELPYAKAKDIKDDVIFRIGKTQYYRMKKEIIGISPLQQRTIKEVFLKYGIEADPVFDRYEAVYQW
;
A
#
# COMPACT_ATOMS: atom_id res chain seq x y z
N MET A 1 3.93 -41.40 16.91
CA MET A 1 3.72 -40.01 17.30
C MET A 1 4.46 -39.15 16.29
N LEU A 2 3.78 -38.71 15.22
CA LEU A 2 4.35 -37.90 14.15
C LEU A 2 3.87 -36.45 14.37
N ARG A 3 4.80 -35.54 14.71
CA ARG A 3 4.53 -34.11 14.78
C ARG A 3 4.45 -33.57 13.34
N LEU A 4 3.28 -33.19 12.92
CA LEU A 4 3.09 -32.35 11.74
C LEU A 4 3.60 -30.91 12.06
N LEU A 5 4.76 -30.57 11.50
CA LEU A 5 5.21 -29.20 11.41
C LEU A 5 4.53 -28.60 10.16
N LEU A 6 3.51 -27.79 10.38
CA LEU A 6 2.97 -26.89 9.35
C LEU A 6 3.99 -25.78 9.11
N SER A 7 4.78 -25.96 8.06
CA SER A 7 5.64 -24.90 7.52
C SER A 7 4.73 -23.85 6.87
N ILE A 8 4.65 -22.68 7.50
CA ILE A 8 4.14 -21.48 6.83
C ILE A 8 5.22 -21.10 5.82
N GLU A 9 5.03 -21.48 4.57
CA GLU A 9 5.85 -20.97 3.47
C GLU A 9 5.51 -19.49 3.27
N ILE A 10 6.29 -18.63 3.92
CA ILE A 10 6.40 -17.23 3.52
C ILE A 10 7.13 -17.26 2.17
N ARG A 11 6.38 -17.18 1.07
CA ARG A 11 6.96 -16.90 -0.24
C ARG A 11 7.56 -15.50 -0.19
N ILE A 12 8.83 -15.43 0.19
CA ILE A 12 9.66 -14.25 -0.05
C ILE A 12 9.85 -14.20 -1.56
N PHE A 13 9.11 -13.33 -2.22
CA PHE A 13 9.40 -12.95 -3.59
C PHE A 13 10.74 -12.18 -3.59
N VAL A 14 11.82 -12.89 -3.88
CA VAL A 14 13.10 -12.25 -4.16
C VAL A 14 12.97 -11.56 -5.52
N PHE A 15 12.70 -10.26 -5.50
CA PHE A 15 12.73 -9.42 -6.70
C PHE A 15 14.18 -9.35 -7.20
N ASN A 16 14.43 -9.98 -8.34
CA ASN A 16 15.68 -9.82 -9.08
C ASN A 16 15.67 -8.44 -9.74
N GLN A 17 16.57 -7.54 -9.35
CA GLN A 17 16.53 -6.09 -9.64
C GLN A 17 16.92 -5.73 -11.10
N ASN A 18 16.96 -6.62 -12.07
CA ASN A 18 17.57 -6.32 -13.37
C ASN A 18 16.67 -6.37 -14.62
N GLU A 19 15.39 -6.73 -14.50
CA GLU A 19 14.42 -6.52 -15.59
C GLU A 19 13.07 -6.20 -14.97
N LYS A 20 12.74 -4.91 -14.90
CA LYS A 20 11.42 -4.51 -14.46
C LYS A 20 10.39 -4.90 -15.51
N THR A 21 9.78 -6.06 -15.33
CA THR A 21 8.67 -6.54 -16.16
C THR A 21 7.43 -5.66 -15.93
N MET A 22 6.77 -5.29 -17.05
CA MET A 22 5.49 -4.58 -16.96
C MET A 22 4.46 -5.40 -16.17
N ILE A 23 3.50 -4.72 -15.54
CA ILE A 23 2.36 -5.39 -14.89
C ILE A 23 1.70 -6.35 -15.88
N GLU A 24 1.57 -7.62 -15.52
CA GLU A 24 0.93 -8.64 -16.35
C GLU A 24 -0.60 -8.62 -16.23
N THR A 25 -1.09 -8.32 -15.02
CA THR A 25 -2.54 -8.27 -14.73
C THR A 25 -2.84 -7.09 -13.82
N LEU A 26 -3.89 -6.34 -14.14
CA LEU A 26 -4.40 -5.25 -13.32
C LEU A 26 -5.92 -5.29 -13.36
N ASN A 27 -6.55 -5.33 -12.20
CA ASN A 27 -7.99 -5.18 -12.10
C ASN A 27 -8.35 -3.69 -12.28
N TYR A 28 -8.86 -3.34 -13.46
CA TYR A 28 -9.18 -1.94 -13.77
C TYR A 28 -10.31 -1.36 -12.90
N GLU A 29 -11.16 -2.20 -12.31
CA GLU A 29 -12.21 -1.74 -11.37
C GLU A 29 -11.65 -1.10 -10.09
N GLU A 30 -10.38 -1.37 -9.77
CA GLU A 30 -9.67 -0.76 -8.63
C GLU A 30 -9.11 0.62 -8.96
N VAL A 31 -9.07 1.00 -10.24
CA VAL A 31 -8.59 2.32 -10.68
C VAL A 31 -9.61 3.39 -10.28
N PRO A 32 -9.21 4.40 -9.47
CA PRO A 32 -10.13 5.44 -9.04
C PRO A 32 -10.74 6.21 -10.22
N PHE A 33 -12.01 6.57 -10.11
CA PHE A 33 -12.74 7.28 -11.16
C PHE A 33 -12.04 8.55 -11.66
N HIS A 34 -11.35 9.26 -10.77
CA HIS A 34 -10.64 10.49 -11.10
C HIS A 34 -9.17 10.29 -11.47
N PHE A 35 -8.72 9.04 -11.58
CA PHE A 35 -7.33 8.77 -11.90
C PHE A 35 -6.94 9.30 -13.27
N THR A 36 -5.80 9.99 -13.33
CA THR A 36 -5.30 10.56 -14.58
C THR A 36 -4.31 9.59 -15.21
N HIS A 37 -4.62 9.14 -16.40
CA HIS A 37 -3.82 8.20 -17.21
C HIS A 37 -2.70 8.90 -17.96
N CYS A 38 -1.75 8.13 -18.48
CA CYS A 38 -0.71 8.61 -19.40
C CYS A 38 -0.70 7.73 -20.66
N ILE A 39 -0.60 8.36 -21.84
CA ILE A 39 -0.62 7.67 -23.12
C ILE A 39 0.75 7.66 -23.84
N GLN A 40 1.80 8.15 -23.19
CA GLN A 40 3.13 8.24 -23.80
C GLN A 40 3.84 6.88 -23.76
N ALA A 41 3.74 6.11 -24.85
CA ALA A 41 4.38 4.80 -24.97
C ALA A 41 5.92 4.88 -25.02
N ASP A 42 6.46 5.94 -25.64
CA ASP A 42 7.89 6.15 -25.78
C ASP A 42 8.57 6.72 -24.52
N CYS A 43 7.84 6.89 -23.43
CA CYS A 43 8.40 7.37 -22.18
C CYS A 43 9.34 6.31 -21.59
N PRO A 44 10.59 6.67 -21.20
CA PRO A 44 11.54 5.72 -20.60
C PRO A 44 11.04 5.10 -19.31
N LYS A 45 10.08 5.76 -18.61
CA LYS A 45 9.43 5.25 -17.39
C LYS A 45 8.10 4.53 -17.65
N ALA A 46 7.68 4.35 -18.90
CA ALA A 46 6.37 3.76 -19.20
C ALA A 46 6.20 2.37 -18.59
N SER A 47 7.25 1.53 -18.63
CA SER A 47 7.23 0.17 -18.08
C SER A 47 7.04 0.09 -16.57
N SER A 48 7.30 1.19 -15.86
CA SER A 48 7.22 1.26 -14.39
C SER A 48 6.28 2.35 -13.88
N CYS A 49 5.54 2.98 -14.79
CA CYS A 49 4.62 4.08 -14.44
C CYS A 49 3.18 3.59 -14.36
N LEU A 50 2.58 3.62 -13.18
CA LEU A 50 1.22 3.16 -12.94
C LEU A 50 0.19 3.88 -13.83
N ARG A 51 0.40 5.18 -14.13
CA ARG A 51 -0.48 5.93 -15.05
C ARG A 51 -0.50 5.38 -16.45
N TYR A 52 0.66 4.95 -16.98
CA TYR A 52 0.75 4.31 -18.30
C TYR A 52 0.27 2.86 -18.22
N GLN A 53 0.65 2.12 -17.18
CA GLN A 53 0.22 0.74 -17.01
C GLN A 53 -1.31 0.63 -16.94
N ALA A 54 -1.98 1.50 -16.18
CA ALA A 54 -3.45 1.54 -16.12
C ALA A 54 -4.10 1.75 -17.50
N THR A 55 -3.45 2.52 -18.38
CA THR A 55 -3.96 2.73 -19.76
C THR A 55 -3.97 1.43 -20.59
N ARG A 56 -3.03 0.52 -20.34
CA ARG A 56 -2.96 -0.76 -21.07
C ARG A 56 -4.11 -1.72 -20.73
N PHE A 57 -4.73 -1.54 -19.57
CA PHE A 57 -5.82 -2.39 -19.07
C PHE A 57 -7.19 -1.72 -19.18
N LEU A 58 -7.31 -0.66 -20.00
CA LEU A 58 -8.58 0.02 -20.24
C LEU A 58 -9.62 -0.95 -20.79
N PRO A 59 -10.77 -1.12 -20.12
CA PRO A 59 -11.83 -1.97 -20.63
C PRO A 59 -12.53 -1.32 -21.82
N THR A 60 -12.95 -2.13 -22.78
CA THR A 60 -13.56 -1.67 -24.04
C THR A 60 -14.86 -0.90 -23.88
N HIS A 61 -15.55 -1.11 -22.75
CA HIS A 61 -16.79 -0.39 -22.43
C HIS A 61 -16.55 0.99 -21.81
N LYS A 62 -15.30 1.32 -21.43
CA LYS A 62 -14.96 2.62 -20.86
C LYS A 62 -14.95 3.68 -21.95
N ARG A 63 -15.93 4.59 -21.90
CA ARG A 63 -16.14 5.61 -22.94
C ARG A 63 -15.10 6.70 -22.95
N ASP A 64 -14.72 7.19 -21.76
CA ASP A 64 -13.82 8.33 -21.59
C ASP A 64 -12.90 8.15 -20.37
N ILE A 65 -11.75 8.75 -20.44
CA ILE A 65 -10.74 8.76 -19.37
C ILE A 65 -10.10 10.14 -19.29
N LYS A 66 -9.60 10.48 -18.11
CA LYS A 66 -8.75 11.65 -17.90
C LYS A 66 -7.30 11.31 -18.27
N VAL A 67 -6.67 12.12 -19.11
CA VAL A 67 -5.30 11.91 -19.59
C VAL A 67 -4.44 13.12 -19.24
N LEU A 68 -3.16 12.89 -18.89
CA LEU A 68 -2.16 13.95 -18.76
C LEU A 68 -1.95 14.63 -20.11
N ASN A 69 -1.87 15.95 -20.10
CA ASN A 69 -1.44 16.71 -21.28
C ASN A 69 0.06 16.41 -21.57
N PRO A 70 0.39 15.78 -22.72
CA PRO A 70 1.77 15.43 -23.02
C PRO A 70 2.71 16.65 -23.07
N ALA A 71 2.21 17.81 -23.50
CA ALA A 71 2.99 19.04 -23.53
C ALA A 71 3.34 19.59 -22.11
N PHE A 72 2.58 19.19 -21.10
CA PHE A 72 2.83 19.58 -19.70
C PHE A 72 3.91 18.71 -19.05
N VAL A 73 4.04 17.47 -19.45
CA VAL A 73 4.95 16.50 -18.82
C VAL A 73 6.42 16.93 -18.97
N GLY A 74 6.76 17.64 -20.06
CA GLY A 74 8.13 18.12 -20.31
C GLY A 74 9.13 16.97 -20.46
N ASN A 75 10.22 17.01 -19.69
CA ASN A 75 11.23 15.94 -19.71
C ASN A 75 10.70 14.67 -19.04
N PRO A 76 10.53 13.55 -19.77
CA PRO A 76 10.05 12.29 -19.18
C PRO A 76 10.94 11.72 -18.09
N GLU A 77 12.24 11.98 -18.14
CA GLU A 77 13.22 11.58 -17.11
C GLU A 77 12.92 12.19 -15.74
N GLU A 78 12.37 13.42 -15.73
CA GLU A 78 12.06 14.19 -14.53
C GLU A 78 10.54 14.33 -14.29
N CYS A 79 9.75 13.41 -14.85
CA CYS A 79 8.30 13.48 -14.78
C CYS A 79 7.80 13.55 -13.33
N LYS A 80 7.23 14.71 -12.95
CA LYS A 80 6.66 14.94 -11.60
C LYS A 80 5.36 14.18 -11.38
N GLU A 81 4.73 13.74 -12.46
CA GLU A 81 3.48 12.97 -12.44
C GLU A 81 3.72 11.45 -12.39
N TYR A 82 4.97 11.02 -12.31
CA TYR A 82 5.31 9.60 -12.19
C TYR A 82 4.73 9.01 -10.90
N ILE A 83 4.06 7.87 -11.05
CA ILE A 83 3.62 7.03 -9.94
C ILE A 83 4.20 5.64 -10.18
N SER A 84 4.91 5.09 -9.20
CA SER A 84 5.44 3.73 -9.29
C SER A 84 4.31 2.71 -9.42
N ASP A 85 4.51 1.73 -10.28
CA ASP A 85 3.66 0.56 -10.43
C ASP A 85 3.95 -0.53 -9.38
N GLU A 86 4.83 -0.25 -8.42
CA GLU A 86 5.10 -1.16 -7.32
C GLU A 86 3.99 -1.07 -6.29
N PRO A 87 3.30 -2.19 -6.00
CA PRO A 87 2.31 -2.19 -4.95
C PRO A 87 2.97 -2.03 -3.58
N VAL A 88 2.29 -1.35 -2.70
CA VAL A 88 2.75 -1.08 -1.33
C VAL A 88 1.94 -1.92 -0.36
N LEU A 89 2.61 -2.47 0.66
CA LEU A 89 1.97 -3.35 1.63
C LEU A 89 1.18 -2.54 2.67
N TYR A 90 -0.15 -2.55 2.52
CA TYR A 90 -1.08 -2.01 3.50
C TYR A 90 -1.46 -3.07 4.53
N ALA A 91 -1.57 -2.67 5.78
CA ALA A 91 -2.13 -3.50 6.83
C ALA A 91 -3.64 -3.22 6.99
N PHE A 92 -4.40 -4.21 7.44
CA PHE A 92 -5.84 -4.09 7.70
C PHE A 92 -6.19 -4.72 9.03
N GLY A 93 -7.09 -4.08 9.76
CA GLY A 93 -7.52 -4.52 11.07
C GLY A 93 -6.47 -4.28 12.17
N ILE A 94 -6.95 -3.99 13.35
CA ILE A 94 -6.14 -3.74 14.54
C ILE A 94 -6.68 -4.51 15.75
N SER A 95 -7.36 -5.65 15.51
CA SER A 95 -7.95 -6.42 16.60
C SER A 95 -6.87 -7.00 17.53
N LYS A 96 -5.75 -7.44 16.93
CA LYS A 96 -4.62 -8.06 17.62
C LYS A 96 -3.54 -7.07 18.09
N LEU A 97 -3.69 -5.79 17.71
CA LEU A 97 -2.63 -4.77 17.91
C LEU A 97 -2.16 -4.63 19.37
N TYR A 98 -3.02 -4.93 20.34
CA TYR A 98 -2.74 -4.73 21.76
C TYR A 98 -2.69 -6.04 22.57
N ASP A 99 -2.90 -7.21 21.95
CA ASP A 99 -3.08 -8.48 22.66
C ASP A 99 -1.83 -8.92 23.44
N GLU A 100 -0.65 -8.67 22.87
CA GLU A 100 0.62 -9.04 23.48
C GLU A 100 1.23 -7.94 24.38
N LEU A 101 0.52 -6.82 24.54
CA LEU A 101 1.02 -5.71 25.34
C LEU A 101 0.74 -5.92 26.84
N PRO A 102 1.66 -5.45 27.73
CA PRO A 102 1.39 -5.42 29.15
C PRO A 102 0.12 -4.62 29.43
N TYR A 103 -0.84 -5.20 30.15
CA TYR A 103 -2.15 -4.58 30.43
C TYR A 103 -2.06 -3.14 30.93
N ALA A 104 -1.09 -2.87 31.84
CA ALA A 104 -0.86 -1.54 32.39
C ALA A 104 -0.49 -0.48 31.34
N LYS A 105 0.12 -0.88 30.23
CA LYS A 105 0.59 0.02 29.15
C LYS A 105 -0.40 0.09 27.96
N ALA A 106 -1.21 -0.94 27.78
CA ALA A 106 -2.05 -1.08 26.58
C ALA A 106 -3.01 0.11 26.39
N LYS A 107 -3.56 0.64 27.47
CA LYS A 107 -4.46 1.81 27.43
C LYS A 107 -3.73 3.07 26.97
N ASP A 108 -2.59 3.37 27.57
CA ASP A 108 -1.82 4.59 27.28
C ASP A 108 -1.26 4.55 25.85
N ILE A 109 -0.78 3.37 25.40
CA ILE A 109 -0.33 3.13 24.02
C ILE A 109 -1.49 3.37 23.04
N LYS A 110 -2.68 2.84 23.33
CA LYS A 110 -3.86 3.03 22.50
C LYS A 110 -4.25 4.49 22.40
N ASP A 111 -4.25 5.21 23.50
CA ASP A 111 -4.61 6.63 23.53
C ASP A 111 -3.60 7.47 22.73
N ASP A 112 -2.30 7.17 22.81
CA ASP A 112 -1.25 7.83 22.02
C ASP A 112 -1.37 7.49 20.51
N VAL A 113 -1.66 6.25 20.16
CA VAL A 113 -1.95 5.85 18.76
C VAL A 113 -3.15 6.63 18.22
N ILE A 114 -4.24 6.72 18.99
CA ILE A 114 -5.44 7.50 18.60
C ILE A 114 -5.08 8.98 18.42
N PHE A 115 -4.27 9.53 19.30
CA PHE A 115 -3.85 10.93 19.23
C PHE A 115 -3.04 11.21 17.94
N ARG A 116 -2.08 10.35 17.58
CA ARG A 116 -1.20 10.54 16.41
C ARG A 116 -1.90 10.28 15.07
N ILE A 117 -2.75 9.27 15.01
CA ILE A 117 -3.45 8.88 13.77
C ILE A 117 -4.74 9.68 13.58
N GLY A 118 -5.36 10.12 14.66
CA GLY A 118 -6.67 10.76 14.70
C GLY A 118 -7.80 9.74 14.95
N LYS A 119 -8.71 10.11 15.85
CA LYS A 119 -9.78 9.25 16.32
C LYS A 119 -10.64 8.65 15.21
N THR A 120 -11.04 9.47 14.23
CA THR A 120 -11.88 9.01 13.11
C THR A 120 -11.17 7.95 12.26
N GLN A 121 -9.89 8.18 11.91
CA GLN A 121 -9.11 7.22 11.13
C GLN A 121 -8.89 5.93 11.90
N TYR A 122 -8.51 6.03 13.17
CA TYR A 122 -8.32 4.86 14.04
C TYR A 122 -9.54 3.92 14.04
N TYR A 123 -10.76 4.45 14.20
CA TYR A 123 -11.96 3.62 14.20
C TYR A 123 -12.34 3.09 12.82
N ARG A 124 -11.98 3.80 11.73
CA ARG A 124 -12.14 3.29 10.37
C ARG A 124 -11.17 2.14 10.08
N MET A 125 -9.91 2.23 10.55
CA MET A 125 -8.93 1.14 10.50
C MET A 125 -9.39 -0.07 11.30
N LYS A 126 -9.90 0.15 12.52
CA LYS A 126 -10.44 -0.93 13.37
C LYS A 126 -11.60 -1.68 12.72
N LYS A 127 -12.41 -0.99 11.91
CA LYS A 127 -13.53 -1.58 11.15
C LYS A 127 -13.12 -2.05 9.75
N GLU A 128 -11.84 -2.02 9.43
CA GLU A 128 -11.29 -2.37 8.11
C GLU A 128 -11.89 -1.57 6.92
N ILE A 129 -12.49 -0.40 7.19
CA ILE A 129 -13.02 0.49 6.15
C ILE A 129 -11.90 1.13 5.34
N ILE A 130 -10.72 1.31 5.96
CA ILE A 130 -9.50 1.83 5.33
C ILE A 130 -8.30 1.00 5.74
N GLY A 131 -7.37 0.83 4.81
CA GLY A 131 -6.06 0.25 5.09
C GLY A 131 -5.16 1.20 5.88
N ILE A 132 -4.18 0.63 6.54
CA ILE A 132 -3.13 1.30 7.32
C ILE A 132 -1.90 1.38 6.43
N SER A 133 -1.58 2.57 5.95
CA SER A 133 -0.43 2.78 5.06
C SER A 133 0.91 2.48 5.77
N PRO A 134 2.00 2.22 5.02
CA PRO A 134 3.33 2.01 5.62
C PRO A 134 3.78 3.15 6.54
N LEU A 135 3.40 4.39 6.23
CA LEU A 135 3.69 5.53 7.09
C LEU A 135 2.96 5.42 8.43
N GLN A 136 1.67 5.06 8.40
CA GLN A 136 0.87 4.88 9.61
C GLN A 136 1.33 3.67 10.44
N GLN A 137 1.72 2.56 9.77
CA GLN A 137 2.33 1.40 10.43
C GLN A 137 3.60 1.81 11.19
N ARG A 138 4.44 2.64 10.57
CA ARG A 138 5.65 3.20 11.18
C ARG A 138 5.31 4.10 12.37
N THR A 139 4.32 4.97 12.23
CA THR A 139 3.84 5.83 13.34
C THR A 139 3.38 5.00 14.54
N ILE A 140 2.66 3.90 14.30
CA ILE A 140 2.24 2.96 15.37
C ILE A 140 3.46 2.30 16.02
N LYS A 141 4.44 1.87 15.24
CA LYS A 141 5.70 1.29 15.75
C LYS A 141 6.46 2.29 16.61
N GLU A 142 6.54 3.55 16.21
CA GLU A 142 7.18 4.62 17.00
C GLU A 142 6.49 4.83 18.35
N VAL A 143 5.16 4.72 18.40
CA VAL A 143 4.43 4.75 19.69
C VAL A 143 4.85 3.56 20.54
N PHE A 144 4.89 2.34 20.00
CA PHE A 144 5.31 1.15 20.73
C PHE A 144 6.70 1.31 21.33
N LEU A 145 7.66 1.78 20.52
CA LEU A 145 9.04 2.04 20.95
C LEU A 145 9.11 3.08 22.08
N LYS A 146 8.30 4.15 22.02
CA LYS A 146 8.20 5.16 23.10
C LYS A 146 7.85 4.55 24.47
N TYR A 147 7.04 3.48 24.47
CA TYR A 147 6.65 2.77 25.70
C TYR A 147 7.56 1.57 26.01
N GLY A 148 8.70 1.43 25.30
CA GLY A 148 9.67 0.36 25.52
C GLY A 148 9.19 -1.00 24.99
N ILE A 149 8.33 -1.02 23.99
CA ILE A 149 7.88 -2.23 23.29
C ILE A 149 8.66 -2.33 21.96
N GLU A 150 9.63 -3.25 21.91
CA GLU A 150 10.48 -3.46 20.72
C GLU A 150 9.80 -4.33 19.66
N ALA A 151 8.83 -5.17 20.06
CA ALA A 151 8.08 -6.01 19.15
C ALA A 151 7.37 -5.20 18.07
N ASP A 152 7.26 -5.77 16.88
CA ASP A 152 6.52 -5.13 15.79
C ASP A 152 5.02 -5.17 16.04
N PRO A 153 4.29 -4.09 15.67
CA PRO A 153 2.84 -4.09 15.73
C PRO A 153 2.24 -5.22 14.89
N VAL A 154 1.35 -6.01 15.46
CA VAL A 154 0.67 -7.10 14.75
C VAL A 154 -0.67 -6.60 14.24
N PHE A 155 -0.88 -6.68 12.92
CA PHE A 155 -2.13 -6.35 12.27
C PHE A 155 -2.85 -7.63 11.84
N ASP A 156 -4.15 -7.54 11.59
CA ASP A 156 -4.98 -8.72 11.34
C ASP A 156 -4.64 -9.38 9.99
N ARG A 157 -4.36 -8.57 8.94
CA ARG A 157 -3.91 -9.03 7.61
C ARG A 157 -3.16 -7.95 6.84
N TYR A 158 -2.52 -8.34 5.73
CA TYR A 158 -1.79 -7.44 4.84
C TYR A 158 -2.22 -7.66 3.39
N GLU A 159 -2.29 -6.56 2.62
CA GLU A 159 -2.58 -6.58 1.19
C GLU A 159 -1.60 -5.66 0.44
N ALA A 160 -1.17 -6.12 -0.73
CA ALA A 160 -0.39 -5.29 -1.65
C ALA A 160 -1.36 -4.42 -2.48
N VAL A 161 -1.25 -3.10 -2.37
CA VAL A 161 -2.16 -2.12 -2.97
C VAL A 161 -1.37 -1.12 -3.80
N TYR A 162 -1.85 -0.78 -4.99
CA TYR A 162 -1.28 0.31 -5.77
C TYR A 162 -1.61 1.67 -5.15
N GLN A 163 -0.65 2.59 -5.24
CA GLN A 163 -0.84 3.97 -4.79
C GLN A 163 -1.38 4.84 -5.95
N TRP A 164 -2.70 4.77 -6.13
CA TRP A 164 -3.39 5.55 -7.17
C TRP A 164 -3.28 7.07 -6.99
#